data_82f98c463a7373ad8b07d48965da4885
#
_entry.id   82f98c463a7373ad8b07d48965da4885
#
_cell.length_a   1.000
_cell.length_b   1.000
_cell.length_c   1.000
_cell.angle_alpha   90.00
_cell.angle_beta   90.00
_cell.angle_gamma   90.00
#
_symmetry.space_group_name_H-M   'P 1'
#
loop_
_entity.id
_entity.type
_entity.pdbx_description
1 polymer ?
#
loop_
_entity_poly.entity_id
_entity_poly.type
_entity_poly.pdbx_seq_one_letter_code
_entity_poly.pdbx_strand_id
1 'polypeptide(L)'
;MLSALTFACLVWVLSQLFAFPIALAMLGPLFGLLAPWAHLSSVARERARKVNRGLPAAVDLASLCMSAGLDFPGSLTKIVKSAADPSDPLVEEFRRVLQELELGYTRRRALEGFADRAPTEQVREFVNSVVQAEEKGSPLASVLTIQAQTQRLRRSIAAEEMASGAALMLLGPMTLIFLCVILLLLGPLIVRFMTGGFGAP
;
A
#
# COMPACT_ATOMS: atom_id res chain seq x y z
N MET A 1 4.15 48.25 43.59
CA MET A 1 4.64 47.86 42.27
C MET A 1 4.63 46.32 42.04
N LEU A 2 4.93 45.51 43.03
CA LEU A 2 4.89 44.03 42.88
C LEU A 2 3.46 43.49 42.61
N SER A 3 2.43 44.05 43.22
CA SER A 3 1.05 43.60 43.06
C SER A 3 0.48 43.82 41.63
N ALA A 4 0.93 44.87 40.95
CA ALA A 4 0.54 45.15 39.57
C ALA A 4 1.16 44.18 38.56
N LEU A 5 2.41 43.75 38.81
CA LEU A 5 3.09 42.77 37.98
C LEU A 5 2.51 41.38 38.13
N THR A 6 2.12 40.96 39.35
CA THR A 6 1.47 39.65 39.55
C THR A 6 0.07 39.61 38.93
N PHE A 7 -0.69 40.73 38.98
CA PHE A 7 -2.00 40.79 38.34
C PHE A 7 -1.89 40.77 36.81
N ALA A 8 -0.94 41.49 36.24
CA ALA A 8 -0.69 41.46 34.79
C ALA A 8 -0.29 40.07 34.29
N CYS A 9 0.58 39.35 35.04
CA CYS A 9 1.01 37.99 34.72
C CYS A 9 -0.19 37.01 34.82
N LEU A 10 -1.06 37.18 35.83
CA LEU A 10 -2.23 36.34 36.02
C LEU A 10 -3.27 36.56 34.90
N VAL A 11 -3.49 37.81 34.49
CA VAL A 11 -4.37 38.14 33.35
C VAL A 11 -3.84 37.61 32.04
N TRP A 12 -2.51 37.68 31.86
CA TRP A 12 -1.87 37.14 30.65
C TRP A 12 -1.97 35.59 30.57
N VAL A 13 -1.76 34.89 31.69
CA VAL A 13 -1.91 33.40 31.76
C VAL A 13 -3.40 33.01 31.57
N LEU A 14 -4.34 33.73 32.14
CA LEU A 14 -5.76 33.49 31.91
C LEU A 14 -6.18 33.76 30.45
N SER A 15 -5.60 34.76 29.79
CA SER A 15 -5.89 35.03 28.38
C SER A 15 -5.36 33.88 27.47
N GLN A 16 -4.24 33.29 27.79
CA GLN A 16 -3.73 32.09 27.07
C GLN A 16 -4.62 30.88 27.31
N LEU A 17 -5.15 30.72 28.54
CA LEU A 17 -6.04 29.60 28.88
C LEU A 17 -7.40 29.73 28.17
N PHE A 18 -7.90 30.95 27.95
CA PHE A 18 -9.16 31.23 27.25
C PHE A 18 -9.01 31.21 25.71
N ALA A 19 -7.86 31.60 25.18
CA ALA A 19 -7.61 31.56 23.74
C ALA A 19 -7.45 30.11 23.22
N PHE A 20 -6.94 29.20 24.05
CA PHE A 20 -6.76 27.80 23.70
C PHE A 20 -8.08 27.04 23.37
N PRO A 21 -9.16 27.16 24.19
CA PRO A 21 -10.46 26.55 23.88
C PRO A 21 -11.15 27.16 22.66
N ILE A 22 -10.96 28.46 22.37
CA ILE A 22 -11.55 29.11 21.20
C ILE A 22 -10.86 28.64 19.91
N ALA A 23 -9.54 28.49 19.91
CA ALA A 23 -8.81 27.91 18.80
C ALA A 23 -9.20 26.43 18.56
N LEU A 24 -9.39 25.66 19.64
CA LEU A 24 -9.86 24.28 19.56
C LEU A 24 -11.31 24.18 19.06
N ALA A 25 -12.19 25.12 19.48
CA ALA A 25 -13.57 25.20 19.04
C ALA A 25 -13.70 25.57 17.54
N MET A 26 -12.78 26.38 17.01
CA MET A 26 -12.73 26.69 15.57
C MET A 26 -12.14 25.54 14.74
N LEU A 27 -11.23 24.72 15.29
CA LEU A 27 -10.67 23.53 14.63
C LEU A 27 -11.65 22.35 14.60
N GLY A 28 -12.54 22.26 15.58
CA GLY A 28 -13.53 21.16 15.70
C GLY A 28 -14.42 21.00 14.45
N PRO A 29 -15.12 22.05 13.98
CA PRO A 29 -15.97 21.96 12.79
C PRO A 29 -15.16 21.71 11.52
N LEU A 30 -13.92 22.23 11.41
CA LEU A 30 -13.04 21.99 10.28
C LEU A 30 -12.60 20.50 10.21
N PHE A 31 -12.25 19.90 11.36
CA PHE A 31 -11.95 18.48 11.47
C PHE A 31 -13.19 17.61 11.25
N GLY A 32 -14.35 18.03 11.74
CA GLY A 32 -15.62 17.34 11.54
C GLY A 32 -16.07 17.31 10.07
N LEU A 33 -15.73 18.33 9.28
CA LEU A 33 -16.04 18.39 7.85
C LEU A 33 -15.10 17.52 7.01
N LEU A 34 -13.86 17.33 7.47
CA LEU A 34 -12.84 16.52 6.78
C LEU A 34 -12.92 15.02 7.15
N ALA A 35 -13.46 14.69 8.33
CA ALA A 35 -13.57 13.32 8.83
C ALA A 35 -14.39 12.39 7.89
N PRO A 36 -15.57 12.77 7.36
CA PRO A 36 -16.32 11.89 6.45
C PRO A 36 -15.58 11.60 5.14
N TRP A 37 -14.81 12.58 4.62
CA TRP A 37 -14.00 12.37 3.40
C TRP A 37 -12.86 11.37 3.62
N ALA A 38 -12.20 11.45 4.77
CA ALA A 38 -11.15 10.48 5.13
C ALA A 38 -11.73 9.07 5.32
N HIS A 39 -12.94 8.97 5.88
CA HIS A 39 -13.60 7.69 6.09
C HIS A 39 -14.05 7.03 4.77
N LEU A 40 -14.68 7.80 3.86
CA LEU A 40 -15.06 7.28 2.54
C LEU A 40 -13.83 6.82 1.74
N SER A 41 -12.75 7.58 1.76
CA SER A 41 -11.53 7.21 1.06
C SER A 41 -10.86 5.97 1.65
N SER A 42 -10.97 5.74 2.95
CA SER A 42 -10.41 4.54 3.60
C SER A 42 -11.20 3.28 3.22
N VAL A 43 -12.53 3.35 3.18
CA VAL A 43 -13.39 2.22 2.77
C VAL A 43 -13.16 1.85 1.30
N ALA A 44 -13.08 2.86 0.41
CA ALA A 44 -12.78 2.62 -1.00
C ALA A 44 -11.39 1.99 -1.20
N ARG A 45 -10.39 2.45 -0.47
CA ARG A 45 -9.03 1.87 -0.51
C ARG A 45 -8.99 0.45 0.02
N GLU A 46 -9.75 0.16 1.07
CA GLU A 46 -9.81 -1.19 1.62
C GLU A 46 -10.50 -2.16 0.65
N ARG A 47 -11.59 -1.73 0.00
CA ARG A 47 -12.25 -2.48 -1.07
C ARG A 47 -11.26 -2.77 -2.21
N ALA A 48 -10.56 -1.76 -2.70
CA ALA A 48 -9.56 -1.90 -3.74
C ALA A 48 -8.40 -2.84 -3.33
N ARG A 49 -7.96 -2.79 -2.07
CA ARG A 49 -6.95 -3.74 -1.53
C ARG A 49 -7.44 -5.18 -1.52
N LYS A 50 -8.71 -5.43 -1.17
CA LYS A 50 -9.29 -6.77 -1.20
C LYS A 50 -9.34 -7.31 -2.62
N VAL A 51 -9.82 -6.51 -3.59
CA VAL A 51 -9.80 -6.85 -5.01
C VAL A 51 -8.37 -7.19 -5.46
N ASN A 52 -7.41 -6.33 -5.13
CA ASN A 52 -6.02 -6.50 -5.53
C ASN A 52 -5.37 -7.76 -4.94
N ARG A 53 -5.74 -8.14 -3.72
CA ARG A 53 -5.23 -9.35 -3.06
C ARG A 53 -5.79 -10.63 -3.68
N GLY A 54 -7.06 -10.62 -4.07
CA GLY A 54 -7.74 -11.78 -4.67
C GLY A 54 -7.42 -11.98 -6.16
N LEU A 55 -7.13 -10.89 -6.87
CA LEU A 55 -6.94 -10.91 -8.33
C LEU A 55 -5.93 -11.95 -8.84
N PRO A 56 -4.71 -12.09 -8.26
CA PRO A 56 -3.76 -13.06 -8.78
C PRO A 56 -4.24 -14.52 -8.73
N ALA A 57 -4.94 -14.89 -7.65
CA ALA A 57 -5.50 -16.24 -7.53
C ALA A 57 -6.64 -16.47 -8.53
N ALA A 58 -7.44 -15.44 -8.77
CA ALA A 58 -8.51 -15.49 -9.77
C ALA A 58 -7.96 -15.58 -11.21
N VAL A 59 -6.86 -14.85 -11.51
CA VAL A 59 -6.16 -14.96 -12.81
C VAL A 59 -5.56 -16.35 -13.01
N ASP A 60 -4.94 -16.93 -11.97
CA ASP A 60 -4.45 -18.31 -11.99
C ASP A 60 -5.58 -19.30 -12.32
N LEU A 61 -6.72 -19.16 -11.64
CA LEU A 61 -7.87 -20.03 -11.85
C LEU A 61 -8.49 -19.84 -13.25
N ALA A 62 -8.60 -18.57 -13.72
CA ALA A 62 -9.05 -18.28 -15.06
C ALA A 62 -8.15 -18.91 -16.13
N SER A 63 -6.83 -18.79 -15.96
CA SER A 63 -5.86 -19.40 -16.90
C SER A 63 -5.99 -20.93 -16.97
N LEU A 64 -6.20 -21.59 -15.84
CA LEU A 64 -6.44 -23.03 -15.76
C LEU A 64 -7.77 -23.42 -16.45
N CYS A 65 -8.85 -22.69 -16.18
CA CYS A 65 -10.15 -22.94 -16.81
C CYS A 65 -10.08 -22.77 -18.32
N MET A 66 -9.41 -21.73 -18.79
CA MET A 66 -9.27 -21.47 -20.23
C MET A 66 -8.31 -22.49 -20.90
N SER A 67 -7.27 -22.94 -20.20
CA SER A 67 -6.41 -24.03 -20.68
C SER A 67 -7.17 -25.37 -20.78
N ALA A 68 -8.20 -25.55 -19.96
CA ALA A 68 -9.11 -26.70 -20.03
C ALA A 68 -10.20 -26.55 -21.11
N GLY A 69 -10.19 -25.46 -21.89
CA GLY A 69 -11.08 -25.23 -23.00
C GLY A 69 -12.34 -24.37 -22.69
N LEU A 70 -12.43 -23.80 -21.50
CA LEU A 70 -13.49 -22.83 -21.22
C LEU A 70 -13.19 -21.50 -21.91
N ASP A 71 -14.24 -20.83 -22.35
CA ASP A 71 -14.17 -19.45 -22.81
C ASP A 71 -14.00 -18.47 -21.63
N PHE A 72 -13.70 -17.21 -21.90
CA PHE A 72 -13.48 -16.19 -20.88
C PHE A 72 -14.69 -15.99 -19.95
N PRO A 73 -15.94 -15.79 -20.45
CA PRO A 73 -17.11 -15.70 -19.59
C PRO A 73 -17.36 -16.97 -18.76
N GLY A 74 -17.17 -18.14 -19.34
CA GLY A 74 -17.30 -19.42 -18.64
C GLY A 74 -16.29 -19.58 -17.51
N SER A 75 -15.04 -19.13 -17.72
CA SER A 75 -14.03 -19.14 -16.68
C SER A 75 -14.37 -18.19 -15.53
N LEU A 76 -14.84 -16.98 -15.80
CA LEU A 76 -15.33 -16.05 -14.77
C LEU A 76 -16.53 -16.62 -14.01
N THR A 77 -17.47 -17.24 -14.71
CA THR A 77 -18.64 -17.90 -14.11
C THR A 77 -18.20 -19.00 -13.14
N LYS A 78 -17.18 -19.77 -13.50
CA LYS A 78 -16.62 -20.82 -12.64
C LYS A 78 -15.99 -20.23 -11.38
N ILE A 79 -15.23 -19.13 -11.51
CA ILE A 79 -14.63 -18.41 -10.39
C ILE A 79 -15.70 -17.91 -9.42
N VAL A 80 -16.72 -17.20 -9.95
CA VAL A 80 -17.82 -16.67 -9.14
C VAL A 80 -18.59 -17.76 -8.40
N LYS A 81 -18.83 -18.91 -9.05
CA LYS A 81 -19.53 -20.06 -8.43
C LYS A 81 -18.68 -20.81 -7.42
N SER A 82 -17.36 -20.81 -7.57
CA SER A 82 -16.41 -21.50 -6.67
C SER A 82 -15.94 -20.64 -5.53
N ALA A 83 -16.32 -19.37 -5.49
CA ALA A 83 -15.91 -18.44 -4.44
C ALA A 83 -16.47 -18.87 -3.08
N ALA A 84 -15.60 -18.92 -2.07
CA ALA A 84 -15.98 -19.26 -0.71
C ALA A 84 -16.85 -18.18 -0.06
N ASP A 85 -16.61 -16.92 -0.42
CA ASP A 85 -17.37 -15.76 0.05
C ASP A 85 -18.01 -15.03 -1.13
N PRO A 86 -19.36 -15.13 -1.29
CA PRO A 86 -20.08 -14.41 -2.34
C PRO A 86 -20.04 -12.88 -2.19
N SER A 87 -19.69 -12.36 -1.00
CA SER A 87 -19.60 -10.93 -0.69
C SER A 87 -18.19 -10.36 -0.91
N ASP A 88 -17.23 -11.18 -1.36
CA ASP A 88 -15.90 -10.70 -1.72
C ASP A 88 -16.00 -9.64 -2.82
N PRO A 89 -15.41 -8.47 -2.64
CA PRO A 89 -15.44 -7.38 -3.62
C PRO A 89 -14.97 -7.78 -5.02
N LEU A 90 -14.02 -8.70 -5.16
CA LEU A 90 -13.57 -9.20 -6.46
C LEU A 90 -14.64 -10.05 -7.14
N VAL A 91 -15.29 -10.92 -6.37
CA VAL A 91 -16.38 -11.77 -6.87
C VAL A 91 -17.56 -10.92 -7.34
N GLU A 92 -17.87 -9.86 -6.59
CA GLU A 92 -18.92 -8.90 -6.96
C GLU A 92 -18.58 -8.18 -8.28
N GLU A 93 -17.34 -7.74 -8.46
CA GLU A 93 -16.91 -7.09 -9.71
C GLU A 93 -16.93 -8.07 -10.89
N PHE A 94 -16.52 -9.32 -10.72
CA PHE A 94 -16.63 -10.33 -11.78
C PHE A 94 -18.08 -10.65 -12.15
N ARG A 95 -18.97 -10.67 -11.15
CA ARG A 95 -20.41 -10.83 -11.42
C ARG A 95 -20.96 -9.66 -12.24
N ARG A 96 -20.53 -8.44 -11.97
CA ARG A 96 -20.89 -7.26 -12.77
C ARG A 96 -20.38 -7.36 -14.21
N VAL A 97 -19.12 -7.77 -14.39
CA VAL A 97 -18.56 -8.01 -15.72
C VAL A 97 -19.40 -9.03 -16.49
N LEU A 98 -19.78 -10.15 -15.84
CA LEU A 98 -20.65 -11.15 -16.47
C LEU A 98 -22.02 -10.59 -16.85
N GLN A 99 -22.65 -9.81 -15.97
CA GLN A 99 -23.93 -9.15 -16.25
C GLN A 99 -23.83 -8.17 -17.43
N GLU A 100 -22.75 -7.39 -17.50
CA GLU A 100 -22.51 -6.47 -18.60
C GLU A 100 -22.35 -7.24 -19.95
N LEU A 101 -21.66 -8.39 -19.93
CA LEU A 101 -21.54 -9.27 -21.10
C LEU A 101 -22.88 -9.87 -21.50
N GLU A 102 -23.71 -10.29 -20.55
CA GLU A 102 -25.08 -10.81 -20.80
C GLU A 102 -26.00 -9.74 -21.39
N LEU A 103 -25.80 -8.46 -21.02
CA LEU A 103 -26.49 -7.31 -21.57
C LEU A 103 -26.02 -6.92 -22.99
N GLY A 104 -25.01 -7.62 -23.52
CA GLY A 104 -24.47 -7.40 -24.86
C GLY A 104 -23.38 -6.36 -24.96
N TYR A 105 -22.80 -5.90 -23.83
CA TYR A 105 -21.62 -5.07 -23.88
C TYR A 105 -20.42 -5.87 -24.40
N THR A 106 -19.54 -5.18 -25.11
CA THR A 106 -18.27 -5.77 -25.53
C THR A 106 -17.40 -6.14 -24.34
N ARG A 107 -16.61 -7.20 -24.45
CA ARG A 107 -15.69 -7.65 -23.40
C ARG A 107 -14.75 -6.53 -22.97
N ARG A 108 -14.21 -5.79 -23.94
CA ARG A 108 -13.39 -4.60 -23.69
C ARG A 108 -14.09 -3.61 -22.76
N ARG A 109 -15.34 -3.21 -23.10
CA ARG A 109 -16.08 -2.22 -22.31
C ARG A 109 -16.39 -2.70 -20.89
N ALA A 110 -16.76 -3.96 -20.72
CA ALA A 110 -17.01 -4.54 -19.42
C ALA A 110 -15.75 -4.58 -18.53
N LEU A 111 -14.59 -4.90 -19.13
CA LEU A 111 -13.32 -4.91 -18.44
C LEU A 111 -12.78 -3.50 -18.13
N GLU A 112 -12.94 -2.54 -19.03
CA GLU A 112 -12.63 -1.13 -18.77
C GLU A 112 -13.47 -0.60 -17.60
N GLY A 113 -14.77 -0.91 -17.57
CA GLY A 113 -15.64 -0.60 -16.43
C GLY A 113 -15.17 -1.22 -15.11
N PHE A 114 -14.65 -2.44 -15.15
CA PHE A 114 -14.02 -3.05 -13.97
C PHE A 114 -12.78 -2.27 -13.51
N ALA A 115 -11.91 -1.85 -14.43
CA ALA A 115 -10.72 -1.05 -14.10
C ALA A 115 -11.07 0.32 -13.51
N ASP A 116 -12.17 0.93 -13.93
CA ASP A 116 -12.65 2.21 -13.40
C ASP A 116 -13.21 2.07 -11.98
N ARG A 117 -13.92 0.97 -11.70
CA ARG A 117 -14.49 0.70 -10.37
C ARG A 117 -13.46 0.24 -9.35
N ALA A 118 -12.41 -0.43 -9.79
CA ALA A 118 -11.29 -0.89 -8.95
C ALA A 118 -9.96 -0.36 -9.49
N PRO A 119 -9.65 0.94 -9.31
CA PRO A 119 -8.51 1.60 -9.95
C PRO A 119 -7.18 1.25 -9.28
N THR A 120 -6.78 -0.02 -9.36
CA THR A 120 -5.47 -0.50 -8.92
C THR A 120 -4.58 -0.78 -10.12
N GLU A 121 -3.27 -0.68 -9.92
CA GLU A 121 -2.30 -0.94 -10.98
C GLU A 121 -2.43 -2.38 -11.52
N GLN A 122 -2.61 -3.36 -10.62
CA GLN A 122 -2.75 -4.76 -11.01
C GLN A 122 -4.02 -5.04 -11.83
N VAL A 123 -5.16 -4.38 -11.49
CA VAL A 123 -6.39 -4.50 -12.26
C VAL A 123 -6.22 -3.89 -13.64
N ARG A 124 -5.60 -2.72 -13.75
CA ARG A 124 -5.32 -2.07 -15.05
C ARG A 124 -4.39 -2.92 -15.91
N GLU A 125 -3.33 -3.47 -15.33
CA GLU A 125 -2.41 -4.38 -16.03
C GLU A 125 -3.14 -5.63 -16.54
N PHE A 126 -3.99 -6.24 -15.71
CA PHE A 126 -4.82 -7.37 -16.09
C PHE A 126 -5.77 -7.02 -17.26
N VAL A 127 -6.53 -5.94 -17.13
CA VAL A 127 -7.49 -5.50 -18.15
C VAL A 127 -6.78 -5.19 -19.47
N ASN A 128 -5.69 -4.44 -19.43
CA ASN A 128 -4.90 -4.12 -20.61
C ASN A 128 -4.37 -5.38 -21.30
N SER A 129 -3.88 -6.36 -20.53
CA SER A 129 -3.37 -7.62 -21.09
C SER A 129 -4.45 -8.43 -21.79
N VAL A 130 -5.65 -8.48 -21.20
CA VAL A 130 -6.79 -9.21 -21.80
C VAL A 130 -7.30 -8.49 -23.06
N VAL A 131 -7.46 -7.18 -23.00
CA VAL A 131 -7.92 -6.36 -24.14
C VAL A 131 -6.94 -6.45 -25.31
N GLN A 132 -5.64 -6.32 -25.06
CA GLN A 132 -4.60 -6.45 -26.09
C GLN A 132 -4.56 -7.86 -26.70
N ALA A 133 -4.77 -8.90 -25.89
CA ALA A 133 -4.82 -10.27 -26.40
C ALA A 133 -6.01 -10.47 -27.35
N GLU A 134 -7.16 -9.87 -27.02
CA GLU A 134 -8.36 -9.92 -27.86
C GLU A 134 -8.14 -9.17 -29.18
N GLU A 135 -7.58 -7.97 -29.16
CA GLU A 135 -7.27 -7.18 -30.35
C GLU A 135 -6.27 -7.87 -31.30
N LYS A 136 -5.27 -8.54 -30.74
CA LYS A 136 -4.27 -9.27 -31.52
C LYS A 136 -4.69 -10.66 -31.96
N GLY A 137 -5.87 -11.13 -31.56
CA GLY A 137 -6.34 -12.49 -31.81
C GLY A 137 -5.47 -13.55 -31.15
N SER A 138 -4.70 -13.18 -30.14
CA SER A 138 -3.82 -14.10 -29.40
C SER A 138 -4.65 -15.02 -28.50
N PRO A 139 -4.26 -16.27 -28.26
CA PRO A 139 -4.97 -17.14 -27.34
C PRO A 139 -4.91 -16.57 -25.92
N LEU A 140 -6.06 -16.14 -25.39
CA LEU A 140 -6.17 -15.52 -24.06
C LEU A 140 -5.60 -16.42 -22.95
N ALA A 141 -5.73 -17.74 -23.11
CA ALA A 141 -5.18 -18.69 -22.15
C ALA A 141 -3.66 -18.52 -21.94
N SER A 142 -2.90 -18.34 -23.03
CA SER A 142 -1.45 -18.15 -22.94
C SER A 142 -1.08 -16.82 -22.26
N VAL A 143 -1.81 -15.74 -22.56
CA VAL A 143 -1.57 -14.42 -21.95
C VAL A 143 -1.86 -14.46 -20.45
N LEU A 144 -2.98 -15.07 -20.05
CA LEU A 144 -3.31 -15.24 -18.64
C LEU A 144 -2.32 -16.14 -17.89
N THR A 145 -1.79 -17.18 -18.55
CA THR A 145 -0.76 -18.04 -17.97
C THR A 145 0.53 -17.26 -17.70
N ILE A 146 0.99 -16.44 -18.66
CA ILE A 146 2.14 -15.56 -18.48
C ILE A 146 1.90 -14.55 -17.36
N GLN A 147 0.71 -13.95 -17.32
CA GLN A 147 0.33 -13.02 -16.26
C GLN A 147 0.36 -13.69 -14.89
N ALA A 148 -0.19 -14.89 -14.76
CA ALA A 148 -0.15 -15.68 -13.55
C ALA A 148 1.28 -15.97 -13.07
N GLN A 149 2.15 -16.39 -13.97
CA GLN A 149 3.57 -16.64 -13.67
C GLN A 149 4.30 -15.37 -13.22
N THR A 150 4.05 -14.24 -13.88
CA THR A 150 4.64 -12.95 -13.51
C THR A 150 4.21 -12.53 -12.11
N GLN A 151 2.94 -12.70 -11.75
CA GLN A 151 2.42 -12.41 -10.41
C GLN A 151 3.06 -13.29 -9.32
N ARG A 152 3.29 -14.57 -9.60
CA ARG A 152 3.99 -15.48 -8.68
C ARG A 152 5.44 -15.05 -8.48
N LEU A 153 6.16 -14.71 -9.56
CA LEU A 153 7.53 -14.22 -9.50
C LEU A 153 7.66 -12.93 -8.70
N ARG A 154 6.77 -11.96 -8.93
CA ARG A 154 6.74 -10.71 -8.16
C ARG A 154 6.57 -10.94 -6.66
N ARG A 155 5.76 -11.93 -6.26
CA ARG A 155 5.60 -12.29 -4.84
C ARG A 155 6.86 -12.89 -4.24
N SER A 156 7.60 -13.74 -4.98
CA SER A 156 8.87 -14.30 -4.48
C SER A 156 9.94 -13.22 -4.34
N ILE A 157 10.06 -12.32 -5.32
CA ILE A 157 11.00 -11.19 -5.26
C ILE A 157 10.68 -10.28 -4.07
N ALA A 158 9.41 -9.92 -3.86
CA ALA A 158 9.02 -9.09 -2.72
C ALA A 158 9.34 -9.75 -1.36
N ALA A 159 9.23 -11.08 -1.26
CA ALA A 159 9.64 -11.82 -0.07
C ALA A 159 11.16 -11.79 0.15
N GLU A 160 11.95 -11.91 -0.91
CA GLU A 160 13.42 -11.82 -0.88
C GLU A 160 13.88 -10.39 -0.52
N GLU A 161 13.23 -9.35 -1.07
CA GLU A 161 13.50 -7.95 -0.73
C GLU A 161 13.24 -7.65 0.75
N MET A 162 12.15 -8.17 1.31
CA MET A 162 11.88 -8.02 2.74
C MET A 162 12.92 -8.75 3.60
N ALA A 163 13.40 -9.91 3.19
CA ALA A 163 14.44 -10.66 3.89
C ALA A 163 15.79 -9.96 3.83
N SER A 164 16.19 -9.43 2.67
CA SER A 164 17.45 -8.68 2.50
C SER A 164 17.43 -7.33 3.22
N GLY A 165 16.28 -6.64 3.25
CA GLY A 165 16.09 -5.41 4.00
C GLY A 165 16.30 -5.58 5.51
N ALA A 166 15.89 -6.72 6.07
CA ALA A 166 16.13 -7.04 7.47
C ALA A 166 17.64 -7.21 7.78
N ALA A 167 18.41 -7.79 6.86
CA ALA A 167 19.86 -7.92 7.00
C ALA A 167 20.57 -6.55 6.98
N LEU A 168 20.11 -5.60 6.17
CA LEU A 168 20.65 -4.22 6.14
C LEU A 168 20.35 -3.45 7.42
N MET A 169 19.23 -3.68 8.10
CA MET A 169 18.91 -3.05 9.37
C MET A 169 19.86 -3.45 10.49
N LEU A 170 20.51 -4.62 10.40
CA LEU A 170 21.53 -5.05 11.38
C LEU A 170 22.88 -4.31 11.21
N LEU A 171 23.14 -3.72 10.05
CA LEU A 171 24.35 -2.90 9.81
C LEU A 171 24.38 -1.61 10.66
N GLY A 172 23.22 -1.01 10.97
CA GLY A 172 23.12 0.19 11.78
C GLY A 172 23.73 0.02 13.18
N PRO A 173 23.24 -0.93 14.01
CA PRO A 173 23.82 -1.18 15.33
C PRO A 173 25.28 -1.62 15.28
N MET A 174 25.67 -2.41 14.27
CA MET A 174 27.07 -2.86 14.12
C MET A 174 28.02 -1.70 13.84
N THR A 175 27.65 -0.76 12.97
CA THR A 175 28.45 0.46 12.70
C THR A 175 28.54 1.36 13.93
N LEU A 176 27.50 1.45 14.73
CA LEU A 176 27.50 2.25 15.95
C LEU A 176 28.44 1.64 17.02
N ILE A 177 28.41 0.32 17.19
CA ILE A 177 29.32 -0.41 18.09
C ILE A 177 30.77 -0.22 17.61
N PHE A 178 31.00 -0.39 16.30
CA PHE A 178 32.34 -0.20 15.71
C PHE A 178 32.86 1.21 15.94
N LEU A 179 32.03 2.24 15.77
CA LEU A 179 32.40 3.64 16.05
C LEU A 179 32.73 3.86 17.53
N CYS A 180 31.94 3.29 18.47
CA CYS A 180 32.24 3.35 19.90
C CYS A 180 33.57 2.71 20.23
N VAL A 181 33.87 1.55 19.67
CA VAL A 181 35.15 0.86 19.89
C VAL A 181 36.34 1.70 19.38
N ILE A 182 36.22 2.27 18.18
CA ILE A 182 37.23 3.16 17.60
C ILE A 182 37.45 4.38 18.51
N LEU A 183 36.35 5.02 18.96
CA LEU A 183 36.44 6.20 19.85
C LEU A 183 37.14 5.87 21.19
N LEU A 184 36.88 4.70 21.73
CA LEU A 184 37.44 4.22 23.00
C LEU A 184 38.94 3.88 22.86
N LEU A 185 39.35 3.40 21.68
CA LEU A 185 40.76 3.06 21.39
C LEU A 185 41.59 4.31 21.03
N LEU A 186 41.02 5.20 20.20
CA LEU A 186 41.71 6.41 19.73
C LEU A 186 41.61 7.57 20.73
N GLY A 187 40.53 7.62 21.54
CA GLY A 187 40.32 8.69 22.51
C GLY A 187 41.52 8.95 23.43
N PRO A 188 42.04 7.95 24.16
CA PRO A 188 43.21 8.15 25.04
C PRO A 188 44.49 8.49 24.26
N LEU A 189 44.64 8.03 23.03
CA LEU A 189 45.76 8.35 22.16
C LEU A 189 45.76 9.82 21.75
N ILE A 190 44.60 10.34 21.34
CA ILE A 190 44.39 11.74 20.96
C ILE A 190 44.62 12.66 22.15
N VAL A 191 44.09 12.31 23.33
CA VAL A 191 44.29 13.09 24.56
C VAL A 191 45.77 13.13 24.94
N ARG A 192 46.51 12.01 24.86
CA ARG A 192 47.96 11.98 25.09
C ARG A 192 48.73 12.85 24.09
N PHE A 193 48.31 12.85 22.82
CA PHE A 193 48.96 13.68 21.80
C PHE A 193 48.73 15.18 22.04
N MET A 194 47.51 15.58 22.47
CA MET A 194 47.14 16.97 22.77
C MET A 194 47.75 17.48 24.08
N THR A 195 47.97 16.61 25.06
CA THR A 195 48.58 16.99 26.37
C THR A 195 50.10 16.93 26.38
N GLY A 196 50.74 16.74 25.20
CA GLY A 196 52.21 16.82 25.10
C GLY A 196 52.97 15.67 25.78
N GLY A 197 52.33 14.55 26.02
CA GLY A 197 52.87 13.41 26.76
C GLY A 197 53.83 12.49 25.99
N PHE A 198 54.58 12.99 25.02
CA PHE A 198 55.70 12.26 24.37
C PHE A 198 57.08 12.77 24.86
N GLY A 199 57.17 13.25 26.09
CA GLY A 199 58.42 13.73 26.60
C GLY A 199 58.54 13.58 28.11
N ALA A 200 58.91 12.39 28.57
CA ALA A 200 59.89 12.21 29.68
C ALA A 200 60.12 10.70 29.91
N PRO A 201 61.41 10.30 30.05
CA PRO A 201 61.77 8.96 30.49
C PRO A 201 61.43 8.72 31.94
#